data_080599e69e734203740b70f994b859a2
#
_entry.id   080599e69e734203740b70f994b859a2
#
_cell.length_a   1.000
_cell.length_b   1.000
_cell.length_c   1.000
_cell.angle_alpha   90.00
_cell.angle_beta   90.00
_cell.angle_gamma   90.00
#
_symmetry.space_group_name_H-M   'P 1'
#
loop_
_entity.id
_entity.type
_entity.pdbx_description
1 polymer ?
#
loop_
_entity_poly.entity_id
_entity_poly.type
_entity_poly.pdbx_seq_one_letter_code
_entity_poly.pdbx_strand_id
1 'polypeptide(L)'
;MAEHTDKRSERIRRRVRYGQKRLKRLSRTATLGGIFLSFLQVGTTGFGGGLAVIAQLRVLVLQKRRWFTEHEFAEGLALAQSLPGSMAGNVAAYVGLRLRGWRGASVALAGLVLPSMLMMIVLAILYRHLRNLPDTEKLFHGLNAAVVALIAVTAWRIGRSTLSKPWQWYIAFFSGLAVIIFEATVIEVILVSGLAGIYIDSFAERRWQRWRRIRRRAALRRAEINEAESRSFIGGYLTRAVADEHVRQAGGEFTEDVDERPPAERTPARRVKRAEKVRERVRVWRRARRASGEADESDEESPAVESDEESPAVESEKGNGKGTLLRSVAVLGAAMPILAKLGLLLTIASIFLRIGAVTFGGGFVMVPLIEAEVVNAHGWITHREFVEAFALGQITPGPVLVTATFIGYRVAGTLGALVATVSIFLPSLVLTIVAGSSLRRFRANRQVQAFLRGVTPAVVGLLVAAAWSAGRAGIHTWVGLVIAIAVAAVMLRFRPNPFFVMLGAAGLRFLVGLFWF
;
A
#
# COMPACT_ATOMS: atom_id res chain seq x y z
N MET A 1 11.42 -35.13 -21.19
CA MET A 1 11.40 -33.88 -20.43
C MET A 1 11.54 -32.63 -21.32
N ALA A 2 12.37 -32.63 -22.34
CA ALA A 2 12.56 -31.52 -23.30
C ALA A 2 11.31 -31.16 -24.13
N GLU A 3 10.57 -32.15 -24.61
CA GLU A 3 9.38 -31.94 -25.45
C GLU A 3 8.21 -31.29 -24.70
N HIS A 4 8.09 -31.51 -23.38
CA HIS A 4 7.05 -30.90 -22.55
C HIS A 4 7.35 -29.40 -22.24
N THR A 5 8.62 -29.00 -22.17
CA THR A 5 9.06 -27.62 -22.01
C THR A 5 8.85 -26.81 -23.29
N ASP A 6 9.03 -27.42 -24.47
CA ASP A 6 8.87 -26.72 -25.73
C ASP A 6 7.39 -26.46 -26.06
N LYS A 7 6.50 -27.42 -25.86
CA LYS A 7 5.03 -27.23 -26.01
C LYS A 7 4.47 -26.15 -25.06
N ARG A 8 5.06 -26.01 -23.86
CA ARG A 8 4.68 -24.95 -22.90
C ARG A 8 5.15 -23.57 -23.35
N SER A 9 6.36 -23.47 -23.90
CA SER A 9 6.93 -22.22 -24.43
C SER A 9 6.16 -21.75 -25.67
N GLU A 10 5.77 -22.65 -26.53
CA GLU A 10 4.98 -22.35 -27.74
C GLU A 10 3.56 -21.87 -27.40
N ARG A 11 2.87 -22.49 -26.43
CA ARG A 11 1.57 -22.01 -25.92
C ARG A 11 1.68 -20.60 -25.33
N ILE A 12 2.77 -20.28 -24.61
CA ILE A 12 3.00 -18.93 -24.07
C ILE A 12 3.22 -17.94 -25.22
N ARG A 13 4.04 -18.28 -26.23
CA ARG A 13 4.28 -17.42 -27.41
C ARG A 13 3.01 -17.19 -28.21
N ARG A 14 2.16 -18.18 -28.42
CA ARG A 14 0.84 -18.05 -29.08
C ARG A 14 -0.09 -17.14 -28.29
N ARG A 15 -0.17 -17.28 -26.95
CA ARG A 15 -0.99 -16.39 -26.09
C ARG A 15 -0.50 -14.95 -26.15
N VAL A 16 0.81 -14.72 -26.12
CA VAL A 16 1.39 -13.35 -26.22
C VAL A 16 1.10 -12.74 -27.59
N ARG A 17 1.27 -13.47 -28.69
CA ARG A 17 0.93 -12.99 -30.04
C ARG A 17 -0.57 -12.70 -30.21
N TYR A 18 -1.43 -13.54 -29.66
CA TYR A 18 -2.89 -13.32 -29.69
C TYR A 18 -3.28 -12.08 -28.88
N GLY A 19 -2.72 -11.91 -27.70
CA GLY A 19 -2.91 -10.71 -26.87
C GLY A 19 -2.45 -9.43 -27.58
N GLN A 20 -1.28 -9.45 -28.25
CA GLN A 20 -0.77 -8.30 -28.99
C GLN A 20 -1.64 -7.96 -30.24
N LYS A 21 -2.13 -8.96 -30.99
CA LYS A 21 -3.04 -8.73 -32.12
C LYS A 21 -4.38 -8.15 -31.65
N ARG A 22 -4.90 -8.62 -30.51
CA ARG A 22 -6.14 -8.12 -29.91
C ARG A 22 -5.99 -6.69 -29.41
N LEU A 23 -4.89 -6.37 -28.74
CA LEU A 23 -4.59 -4.99 -28.29
C LEU A 23 -4.48 -4.01 -29.46
N LYS A 24 -3.83 -4.40 -30.57
CA LYS A 24 -3.79 -3.59 -31.80
C LYS A 24 -5.19 -3.38 -32.40
N ARG A 25 -6.09 -4.35 -32.31
CA ARG A 25 -7.47 -4.24 -32.80
C ARG A 25 -8.31 -3.33 -31.90
N LEU A 26 -8.17 -3.44 -30.58
CA LEU A 26 -8.84 -2.59 -29.59
C LEU A 26 -8.35 -1.15 -29.61
N SER A 27 -7.05 -0.93 -29.81
CA SER A 27 -6.48 0.41 -29.92
C SER A 27 -7.01 1.17 -31.15
N ARG A 28 -7.44 0.48 -32.20
CA ARG A 28 -8.07 1.12 -33.37
C ARG A 28 -9.49 1.59 -33.11
N THR A 29 -10.22 0.98 -32.16
CA THR A 29 -11.62 1.30 -31.86
C THR A 29 -11.79 2.32 -30.72
N ALA A 30 -10.82 2.44 -29.81
CA ALA A 30 -10.88 3.37 -28.69
C ALA A 30 -10.25 4.73 -29.08
N THR A 31 -11.05 5.75 -29.37
CA THR A 31 -10.59 7.12 -29.55
C THR A 31 -10.31 7.79 -28.21
N LEU A 32 -9.44 8.81 -28.17
CA LEU A 32 -9.18 9.56 -26.91
C LEU A 32 -10.46 10.20 -26.37
N GLY A 33 -11.31 10.79 -27.26
CA GLY A 33 -12.60 11.32 -26.85
C GLY A 33 -13.55 10.25 -26.31
N GLY A 34 -13.58 9.06 -26.91
CA GLY A 34 -14.38 7.93 -26.42
C GLY A 34 -13.90 7.42 -25.05
N ILE A 35 -12.59 7.44 -24.79
CA ILE A 35 -12.01 7.14 -23.47
C ILE A 35 -12.46 8.22 -22.50
N PHE A 36 -12.23 9.49 -22.80
CA PHE A 36 -12.60 10.62 -21.95
C PHE A 36 -14.07 10.55 -21.50
N LEU A 37 -14.99 10.49 -22.46
CA LEU A 37 -16.44 10.45 -22.19
C LEU A 37 -16.86 9.23 -21.38
N SER A 38 -16.23 8.07 -21.63
CA SER A 38 -16.54 6.86 -20.87
C SER A 38 -16.10 6.97 -19.40
N PHE A 39 -14.95 7.56 -19.14
CA PHE A 39 -14.46 7.79 -17.78
C PHE A 39 -15.16 8.97 -17.11
N LEU A 40 -15.54 10.00 -17.86
CA LEU A 40 -16.37 11.11 -17.39
C LEU A 40 -17.73 10.58 -16.85
N GLN A 41 -18.37 9.66 -17.57
CA GLN A 41 -19.59 9.00 -17.10
C GLN A 41 -19.40 8.30 -15.76
N VAL A 42 -18.29 7.58 -15.57
CA VAL A 42 -18.00 6.93 -14.29
C VAL A 42 -17.68 7.97 -13.21
N GLY A 43 -16.95 9.02 -13.54
CA GLY A 43 -16.65 10.12 -12.62
C GLY A 43 -17.89 10.85 -12.11
N THR A 44 -18.95 10.96 -12.93
CA THR A 44 -20.23 11.59 -12.53
C THR A 44 -21.16 10.67 -11.74
N THR A 45 -21.09 9.36 -11.97
CA THR A 45 -22.02 8.39 -11.37
C THR A 45 -21.41 7.54 -10.26
N GLY A 46 -20.10 7.68 -10.02
CA GLY A 46 -19.30 6.85 -9.13
C GLY A 46 -19.43 7.20 -7.65
N PHE A 47 -20.62 7.20 -7.09
CA PHE A 47 -20.84 7.44 -5.66
C PHE A 47 -20.43 6.24 -4.80
N GLY A 48 -19.88 6.51 -3.61
CA GLY A 48 -19.54 5.48 -2.62
C GLY A 48 -18.07 5.13 -2.52
N GLY A 49 -17.20 6.03 -2.97
CA GLY A 49 -15.75 5.93 -2.80
C GLY A 49 -15.06 4.98 -3.79
N GLY A 50 -13.77 4.77 -3.58
CA GLY A 50 -12.90 4.11 -4.56
C GLY A 50 -13.32 2.71 -5.00
N LEU A 51 -13.90 1.89 -4.11
CA LEU A 51 -14.33 0.54 -4.46
C LEU A 51 -15.58 0.54 -5.37
N ALA A 52 -16.53 1.45 -5.13
CA ALA A 52 -17.72 1.61 -5.96
C ALA A 52 -17.33 2.09 -7.38
N VAL A 53 -16.41 3.05 -7.46
CA VAL A 53 -15.85 3.51 -8.74
C VAL A 53 -15.17 2.36 -9.49
N ILE A 54 -14.37 1.53 -8.81
CA ILE A 54 -13.72 0.36 -9.43
C ILE A 54 -14.76 -0.65 -9.95
N ALA A 55 -15.83 -0.90 -9.21
CA ALA A 55 -16.91 -1.77 -9.66
C ALA A 55 -17.58 -1.23 -10.93
N GLN A 56 -17.82 0.07 -11.00
CA GLN A 56 -18.36 0.71 -12.21
C GLN A 56 -17.36 0.68 -13.39
N LEU A 57 -16.06 0.92 -13.12
CA LEU A 57 -15.01 0.79 -14.13
C LEU A 57 -14.96 -0.64 -14.68
N ARG A 58 -15.12 -1.66 -13.82
CA ARG A 58 -15.19 -3.06 -14.26
C ARG A 58 -16.34 -3.28 -15.24
N VAL A 59 -17.55 -2.83 -14.89
CA VAL A 59 -18.74 -2.94 -15.75
C VAL A 59 -18.52 -2.20 -17.08
N LEU A 60 -18.00 -0.96 -17.02
CA LEU A 60 -17.70 -0.15 -18.20
C LEU A 60 -16.73 -0.88 -19.15
N VAL A 61 -15.62 -1.34 -18.62
CA VAL A 61 -14.48 -1.86 -19.41
C VAL A 61 -14.74 -3.28 -19.92
N LEU A 62 -15.39 -4.14 -19.14
CA LEU A 62 -15.64 -5.56 -19.49
C LEU A 62 -16.96 -5.77 -20.22
N GLN A 63 -18.03 -5.13 -19.79
CA GLN A 63 -19.38 -5.41 -20.31
C GLN A 63 -19.81 -4.38 -21.36
N LYS A 64 -19.77 -3.08 -21.06
CA LYS A 64 -20.26 -2.04 -21.97
C LYS A 64 -19.33 -1.79 -23.15
N ARG A 65 -18.06 -1.55 -22.91
CA ARG A 65 -17.06 -1.25 -23.96
C ARG A 65 -16.30 -2.48 -24.45
N ARG A 66 -16.26 -3.55 -23.66
CA ARG A 66 -15.54 -4.80 -23.96
C ARG A 66 -14.07 -4.60 -24.37
N TRP A 67 -13.44 -3.61 -23.77
CA TRP A 67 -12.04 -3.28 -24.04
C TRP A 67 -11.07 -4.29 -23.46
N PHE A 68 -11.41 -4.89 -22.30
CA PHE A 68 -10.57 -5.84 -21.58
C PHE A 68 -11.28 -7.17 -21.36
N THR A 69 -10.49 -8.19 -21.09
CA THR A 69 -10.93 -9.45 -20.48
C THR A 69 -10.90 -9.35 -18.96
N GLU A 70 -11.58 -10.27 -18.27
CA GLU A 70 -11.51 -10.39 -16.81
C GLU A 70 -10.06 -10.51 -16.31
N HIS A 71 -9.23 -11.28 -17.00
CA HIS A 71 -7.83 -11.47 -16.63
C HIS A 71 -7.01 -10.17 -16.76
N GLU A 72 -7.17 -9.44 -17.86
CA GLU A 72 -6.48 -8.16 -18.07
C GLU A 72 -6.90 -7.10 -17.07
N PHE A 73 -8.20 -7.07 -16.73
CA PHE A 73 -8.71 -6.17 -15.70
C PHE A 73 -8.18 -6.54 -14.30
N ALA A 74 -8.16 -7.85 -13.96
CA ALA A 74 -7.61 -8.32 -12.70
C ALA A 74 -6.10 -8.02 -12.56
N GLU A 75 -5.33 -8.11 -13.66
CA GLU A 75 -3.92 -7.68 -13.68
C GLU A 75 -3.79 -6.18 -13.38
N GLY A 76 -4.61 -5.35 -14.03
CA GLY A 76 -4.62 -3.91 -13.80
C GLY A 76 -5.04 -3.52 -12.39
N LEU A 77 -6.07 -4.20 -11.86
CA LEU A 77 -6.53 -3.98 -10.49
C LEU A 77 -5.43 -4.34 -9.47
N ALA A 78 -4.77 -5.47 -9.69
CA ALA A 78 -3.70 -5.89 -8.80
C ALA A 78 -2.46 -4.98 -8.88
N LEU A 79 -2.19 -4.36 -10.06
CA LEU A 79 -1.19 -3.29 -10.17
C LEU A 79 -1.63 -2.05 -9.38
N ALA A 80 -2.85 -1.59 -9.62
CA ALA A 80 -3.41 -0.42 -8.97
C ALA A 80 -3.40 -0.51 -7.43
N GLN A 81 -3.60 -1.71 -6.89
CA GLN A 81 -3.52 -1.98 -5.45
C GLN A 81 -2.08 -1.94 -4.90
N SER A 82 -1.09 -2.16 -5.76
CA SER A 82 0.33 -2.18 -5.37
C SER A 82 1.00 -0.82 -5.51
N LEU A 83 0.37 0.12 -6.19
CA LEU A 83 0.88 1.47 -6.42
C LEU A 83 0.30 2.45 -5.40
N PRO A 84 1.08 3.47 -5.00
CA PRO A 84 0.54 4.58 -4.23
C PRO A 84 -0.46 5.42 -5.05
N GLY A 85 -1.23 6.22 -4.36
CA GLY A 85 -2.24 7.10 -4.92
C GLY A 85 -3.65 6.52 -4.95
N SER A 86 -4.53 7.11 -5.74
CA SER A 86 -5.93 6.68 -5.89
C SER A 86 -6.02 5.33 -6.58
N MET A 87 -6.52 4.30 -5.88
CA MET A 87 -6.71 2.98 -6.50
C MET A 87 -7.62 3.06 -7.74
N ALA A 88 -8.71 3.83 -7.68
CA ALA A 88 -9.60 4.05 -8.83
C ALA A 88 -8.90 4.84 -9.94
N GLY A 89 -8.10 5.85 -9.59
CA GLY A 89 -7.27 6.62 -10.52
C GLY A 89 -6.20 5.74 -11.19
N ASN A 90 -5.52 4.90 -10.43
CA ASN A 90 -4.53 3.94 -10.96
C ASN A 90 -5.17 2.95 -11.94
N VAL A 91 -6.39 2.41 -11.64
CA VAL A 91 -7.13 1.54 -12.56
C VAL A 91 -7.51 2.28 -13.83
N ALA A 92 -8.00 3.52 -13.71
CA ALA A 92 -8.37 4.36 -14.87
C ALA A 92 -7.14 4.64 -15.75
N ALA A 93 -6.04 5.09 -15.14
CA ALA A 93 -4.78 5.33 -15.83
C ALA A 93 -4.24 4.06 -16.51
N TYR A 94 -4.29 2.90 -15.84
CA TYR A 94 -3.88 1.62 -16.43
C TYR A 94 -4.71 1.23 -17.65
N VAL A 95 -6.03 1.36 -17.57
CA VAL A 95 -6.92 1.07 -18.71
C VAL A 95 -6.58 2.00 -19.88
N GLY A 96 -6.47 3.30 -19.63
CA GLY A 96 -6.09 4.28 -20.65
C GLY A 96 -4.71 4.01 -21.26
N LEU A 97 -3.72 3.64 -20.43
CA LEU A 97 -2.37 3.25 -20.83
C LEU A 97 -2.37 2.07 -21.81
N ARG A 98 -3.15 1.04 -21.51
CA ARG A 98 -3.26 -0.16 -22.35
C ARG A 98 -3.98 0.10 -23.67
N LEU A 99 -4.87 1.09 -23.72
CA LEU A 99 -5.63 1.45 -24.92
C LEU A 99 -4.87 2.40 -25.85
N ARG A 100 -4.29 3.47 -25.33
CA ARG A 100 -3.69 4.58 -26.12
C ARG A 100 -2.38 5.13 -25.55
N GLY A 101 -1.63 4.31 -24.77
CA GLY A 101 -0.37 4.72 -24.16
C GLY A 101 -0.56 5.84 -23.12
N TRP A 102 0.50 6.62 -22.86
CA TRP A 102 0.47 7.67 -21.84
C TRP A 102 -0.63 8.72 -22.07
N ARG A 103 -0.94 9.08 -23.31
CA ARG A 103 -2.05 9.99 -23.67
C ARG A 103 -3.40 9.41 -23.24
N GLY A 104 -3.61 8.11 -23.46
CA GLY A 104 -4.80 7.42 -22.99
C GLY A 104 -4.91 7.39 -21.45
N ALA A 105 -3.79 7.17 -20.74
CA ALA A 105 -3.74 7.20 -19.29
C ALA A 105 -4.15 8.57 -18.73
N SER A 106 -3.56 9.65 -19.27
CA SER A 106 -3.86 11.03 -18.85
C SER A 106 -5.33 11.39 -19.11
N VAL A 107 -5.85 11.05 -20.28
CA VAL A 107 -7.24 11.34 -20.67
C VAL A 107 -8.25 10.54 -19.84
N ALA A 108 -7.97 9.27 -19.53
CA ALA A 108 -8.83 8.45 -18.71
C ALA A 108 -8.87 8.97 -17.25
N LEU A 109 -7.72 9.33 -16.69
CA LEU A 109 -7.65 9.90 -15.35
C LEU A 109 -8.35 11.27 -15.29
N ALA A 110 -8.10 12.15 -16.26
CA ALA A 110 -8.76 13.45 -16.35
C ALA A 110 -10.29 13.31 -16.45
N GLY A 111 -10.79 12.39 -17.30
CA GLY A 111 -12.22 12.13 -17.41
C GLY A 111 -12.84 11.65 -16.09
N LEU A 112 -12.14 10.81 -15.33
CA LEU A 112 -12.61 10.32 -14.05
C LEU A 112 -12.63 11.40 -12.96
N VAL A 113 -11.61 12.27 -12.93
CA VAL A 113 -11.40 13.25 -11.85
C VAL A 113 -12.14 14.56 -12.10
N LEU A 114 -12.28 14.98 -13.34
CA LEU A 114 -12.85 16.29 -13.71
C LEU A 114 -14.23 16.55 -13.10
N PRO A 115 -15.22 15.63 -13.17
CA PRO A 115 -16.55 15.88 -12.58
C PRO A 115 -16.48 16.11 -11.07
N SER A 116 -15.70 15.28 -10.39
CA SER A 116 -15.50 15.37 -8.94
C SER A 116 -14.81 16.67 -8.55
N MET A 117 -13.79 17.08 -9.30
CA MET A 117 -13.07 18.33 -9.09
C MET A 117 -14.01 19.53 -9.23
N LEU A 118 -14.81 19.58 -10.30
CA LEU A 118 -15.78 20.67 -10.52
C LEU A 118 -16.83 20.71 -9.41
N MET A 119 -17.37 19.56 -9.03
CA MET A 119 -18.33 19.47 -7.95
C MET A 119 -17.74 19.93 -6.61
N MET A 120 -16.49 19.55 -6.31
CA MET A 120 -15.82 20.00 -5.08
C MET A 120 -15.54 21.50 -5.08
N ILE A 121 -15.22 22.11 -6.23
CA ILE A 121 -15.06 23.57 -6.33
C ILE A 121 -16.42 24.25 -6.04
N VAL A 122 -17.51 23.76 -6.65
CA VAL A 122 -18.86 24.29 -6.38
C VAL A 122 -19.23 24.13 -4.91
N LEU A 123 -18.97 22.97 -4.33
CA LEU A 123 -19.21 22.73 -2.89
C LEU A 123 -18.35 23.63 -1.99
N ALA A 124 -17.11 23.92 -2.38
CA ALA A 124 -16.25 24.82 -1.62
C ALA A 124 -16.72 26.29 -1.69
N ILE A 125 -17.26 26.73 -2.84
CA ILE A 125 -17.90 28.03 -3.00
C ILE A 125 -19.15 28.09 -2.13
N LEU A 126 -20.02 27.09 -2.24
CA LEU A 126 -21.28 27.02 -1.49
C LEU A 126 -21.04 26.94 0.02
N TYR A 127 -20.05 26.14 0.45
CA TYR A 127 -19.63 26.02 1.84
C TYR A 127 -19.27 27.38 2.46
N ARG A 128 -18.56 28.23 1.71
CA ARG A 128 -18.20 29.59 2.18
C ARG A 128 -19.43 30.44 2.50
N HIS A 129 -20.53 30.28 1.76
CA HIS A 129 -21.76 31.04 1.95
C HIS A 129 -22.69 30.38 3.00
N LEU A 130 -22.75 29.06 3.04
CA LEU A 130 -23.68 28.34 3.90
C LEU A 130 -23.17 28.11 5.32
N ARG A 131 -21.87 28.12 5.54
CA ARG A 131 -21.25 27.79 6.84
C ARG A 131 -21.78 28.63 8.02
N ASN A 132 -22.16 29.88 7.76
CA ASN A 132 -22.60 30.82 8.80
C ASN A 132 -24.11 30.74 9.10
N LEU A 133 -24.86 29.84 8.43
CA LEU A 133 -26.28 29.65 8.69
C LEU A 133 -26.47 28.63 9.83
N PRO A 134 -27.30 28.94 10.87
CA PRO A 134 -27.44 28.08 12.05
C PRO A 134 -27.97 26.69 11.72
N ASP A 135 -28.87 26.55 10.73
CA ASP A 135 -29.41 25.25 10.32
C ASP A 135 -28.38 24.38 9.56
N THR A 136 -27.47 25.00 8.86
CA THR A 136 -26.38 24.30 8.19
C THR A 136 -25.39 23.69 9.20
N GLU A 137 -25.21 24.32 10.33
CA GLU A 137 -24.37 23.81 11.41
C GLU A 137 -24.88 22.45 11.93
N LYS A 138 -26.21 22.30 12.09
CA LYS A 138 -26.85 21.03 12.49
C LYS A 138 -26.55 19.92 11.49
N LEU A 139 -26.60 20.19 10.18
CA LEU A 139 -26.27 19.24 9.12
C LEU A 139 -24.80 18.80 9.20
N PHE A 140 -23.87 19.75 9.37
CA PHE A 140 -22.45 19.42 9.48
C PHE A 140 -22.12 18.62 10.73
N HIS A 141 -22.79 18.85 11.87
CA HIS A 141 -22.63 18.02 13.06
C HIS A 141 -22.99 16.54 12.79
N GLY A 142 -24.07 16.29 12.03
CA GLY A 142 -24.42 14.93 11.60
C GLY A 142 -23.41 14.32 10.64
N LEU A 143 -22.93 15.10 9.68
CA LEU A 143 -21.88 14.70 8.75
C LEU A 143 -20.56 14.36 9.47
N ASN A 144 -20.15 15.19 10.43
CA ASN A 144 -18.93 14.97 11.21
C ASN A 144 -19.00 13.67 12.01
N ALA A 145 -20.13 13.39 12.67
CA ALA A 145 -20.34 12.12 13.37
C ALA A 145 -20.26 10.93 12.42
N ALA A 146 -20.83 11.04 11.21
CA ALA A 146 -20.75 9.99 10.20
C ALA A 146 -19.33 9.80 9.66
N VAL A 147 -18.55 10.88 9.49
CA VAL A 147 -17.14 10.80 9.05
C VAL A 147 -16.29 10.06 10.07
N VAL A 148 -16.41 10.40 11.35
CA VAL A 148 -15.69 9.71 12.43
C VAL A 148 -16.00 8.21 12.42
N ALA A 149 -17.27 7.86 12.33
CA ALA A 149 -17.70 6.47 12.21
C ALA A 149 -17.14 5.80 10.96
N LEU A 150 -17.15 6.48 9.81
CA LEU A 150 -16.61 5.98 8.55
C LEU A 150 -15.11 5.68 8.62
N ILE A 151 -14.32 6.60 9.19
CA ILE A 151 -12.86 6.42 9.36
C ILE A 151 -12.61 5.25 10.31
N ALA A 152 -13.28 5.19 11.46
CA ALA A 152 -13.13 4.14 12.45
C ALA A 152 -13.51 2.74 11.89
N VAL A 153 -14.65 2.65 11.21
CA VAL A 153 -15.09 1.39 10.54
C VAL A 153 -14.13 0.98 9.43
N THR A 154 -13.57 1.94 8.70
CA THR A 154 -12.59 1.66 7.65
C THR A 154 -11.29 1.17 8.24
N ALA A 155 -10.78 1.78 9.32
CA ALA A 155 -9.63 1.31 10.07
C ALA A 155 -9.83 -0.14 10.56
N TRP A 156 -10.99 -0.42 11.14
CA TRP A 156 -11.36 -1.78 11.58
C TRP A 156 -11.38 -2.79 10.44
N ARG A 157 -12.03 -2.45 9.31
CA ARG A 157 -12.13 -3.35 8.14
C ARG A 157 -10.76 -3.63 7.51
N ILE A 158 -9.95 -2.59 7.32
CA ILE A 158 -8.61 -2.75 6.79
C ILE A 158 -7.76 -3.56 7.77
N GLY A 159 -7.80 -3.25 9.06
CA GLY A 159 -7.09 -3.99 10.09
C GLY A 159 -7.45 -5.47 10.06
N ARG A 160 -8.73 -5.81 10.11
CA ARG A 160 -9.19 -7.21 10.11
C ARG A 160 -8.87 -7.97 8.83
N SER A 161 -8.79 -7.29 7.68
CA SER A 161 -8.49 -7.93 6.38
C SER A 161 -7.01 -8.07 6.10
N THR A 162 -6.16 -7.21 6.69
CA THR A 162 -4.72 -7.13 6.34
C THR A 162 -3.80 -7.60 7.45
N LEU A 163 -4.19 -7.44 8.72
CA LEU A 163 -3.38 -7.82 9.88
C LEU A 163 -3.56 -9.30 10.19
N SER A 164 -2.75 -10.15 9.55
CA SER A 164 -2.78 -11.61 9.71
C SER A 164 -1.75 -12.15 10.70
N LYS A 165 -0.73 -11.36 11.06
CA LYS A 165 0.39 -11.77 11.91
C LYS A 165 0.45 -10.91 13.18
N PRO A 166 0.87 -11.45 14.36
CA PRO A 166 0.93 -10.69 15.60
C PRO A 166 1.77 -9.42 15.52
N TRP A 167 2.95 -9.48 14.87
CA TRP A 167 3.83 -8.31 14.75
C TRP A 167 3.19 -7.13 13.99
N GLN A 168 2.21 -7.38 13.11
CA GLN A 168 1.49 -6.33 12.40
C GLN A 168 0.57 -5.53 13.34
N TRP A 169 -0.02 -6.20 14.34
CA TRP A 169 -0.81 -5.54 15.39
C TRP A 169 0.06 -4.63 16.26
N TYR A 170 1.28 -5.07 16.57
CA TYR A 170 2.23 -4.22 17.30
C TYR A 170 2.61 -2.98 16.47
N ILE A 171 2.93 -3.13 15.18
CA ILE A 171 3.21 -1.97 14.32
C ILE A 171 2.00 -1.03 14.27
N ALA A 172 0.78 -1.54 14.08
CA ALA A 172 -0.43 -0.72 14.04
C ALA A 172 -0.64 0.04 15.36
N PHE A 173 -0.49 -0.64 16.49
CA PHE A 173 -0.63 -0.03 17.82
C PHE A 173 0.41 1.07 18.06
N PHE A 174 1.69 0.77 17.85
CA PHE A 174 2.76 1.73 18.08
C PHE A 174 2.73 2.90 17.08
N SER A 175 2.29 2.66 15.85
CA SER A 175 2.12 3.74 14.86
C SER A 175 1.01 4.71 15.25
N GLY A 176 -0.12 4.21 15.75
CA GLY A 176 -1.19 5.07 16.28
C GLY A 176 -0.75 5.83 17.53
N LEU A 177 -0.07 5.14 18.45
CA LEU A 177 0.44 5.72 19.69
C LEU A 177 1.48 6.82 19.43
N ALA A 178 2.38 6.58 18.45
CA ALA A 178 3.42 7.53 18.04
C ALA A 178 2.83 8.88 17.61
N VAL A 179 1.73 8.84 16.84
CA VAL A 179 1.06 10.07 16.40
C VAL A 179 0.25 10.72 17.51
N ILE A 180 -0.47 9.93 18.34
CA ILE A 180 -1.35 10.49 19.39
C ILE A 180 -0.56 11.09 20.55
N ILE A 181 0.55 10.46 20.98
CA ILE A 181 1.30 10.85 22.17
C ILE A 181 2.56 11.65 21.84
N PHE A 182 3.31 11.21 20.82
CA PHE A 182 4.62 11.80 20.49
C PHE A 182 4.55 12.81 19.34
N GLU A 183 3.34 13.07 18.81
CA GLU A 183 3.13 13.97 17.66
C GLU A 183 4.04 13.66 16.45
N ALA A 184 4.46 12.39 16.33
CA ALA A 184 5.34 11.94 15.27
C ALA A 184 4.73 12.21 13.90
N THR A 185 5.55 12.64 12.93
CA THR A 185 5.05 12.92 11.61
C THR A 185 4.62 11.63 10.92
N VAL A 186 3.52 11.70 10.17
CA VAL A 186 2.95 10.53 9.48
C VAL A 186 3.97 9.91 8.50
N ILE A 187 4.82 10.73 7.89
CA ILE A 187 5.86 10.29 6.96
C ILE A 187 6.93 9.47 7.69
N GLU A 188 7.39 9.93 8.85
CA GLU A 188 8.34 9.18 9.68
C GLU A 188 7.78 7.82 10.08
N VAL A 189 6.53 7.80 10.57
CA VAL A 189 5.85 6.55 10.95
C VAL A 189 5.77 5.57 9.77
N ILE A 190 5.45 6.04 8.57
CA ILE A 190 5.39 5.21 7.36
C ILE A 190 6.78 4.69 6.98
N LEU A 191 7.81 5.55 7.01
CA LEU A 191 9.18 5.14 6.67
C LEU A 191 9.73 4.12 7.67
N VAL A 192 9.63 4.40 8.97
CA VAL A 192 10.09 3.51 10.03
C VAL A 192 9.37 2.16 9.96
N SER A 193 8.04 2.18 9.80
CA SER A 193 7.25 0.95 9.68
C SER A 193 7.56 0.16 8.41
N GLY A 194 7.82 0.85 7.30
CA GLY A 194 8.24 0.23 6.05
C GLY A 194 9.62 -0.45 6.17
N LEU A 195 10.59 0.22 6.78
CA LEU A 195 11.91 -0.35 7.07
C LEU A 195 11.84 -1.52 8.05
N ALA A 196 11.01 -1.40 9.10
CA ALA A 196 10.73 -2.51 10.01
C ALA A 196 10.14 -3.71 9.27
N GLY A 197 9.25 -3.49 8.29
CA GLY A 197 8.70 -4.53 7.41
C GLY A 197 9.78 -5.25 6.60
N ILE A 198 10.76 -4.52 6.03
CA ILE A 198 11.90 -5.09 5.31
C ILE A 198 12.77 -5.91 6.27
N TYR A 199 13.07 -5.38 7.45
CA TYR A 199 13.90 -6.05 8.46
C TYR A 199 13.26 -7.36 8.92
N ILE A 200 11.99 -7.33 9.30
CA ILE A 200 11.23 -8.50 9.77
C ILE A 200 11.12 -9.57 8.68
N ASP A 201 10.84 -9.17 7.42
CA ASP A 201 10.74 -10.12 6.29
C ASP A 201 12.09 -10.79 6.01
N SER A 202 13.19 -10.04 6.03
CA SER A 202 14.55 -10.57 5.82
C SER A 202 15.00 -11.50 6.95
N PHE A 203 14.63 -11.19 8.21
CA PHE A 203 14.95 -12.02 9.37
C PHE A 203 14.10 -13.31 9.39
N ALA A 204 12.80 -13.19 9.18
CA ALA A 204 11.87 -14.32 9.13
C ALA A 204 12.26 -15.31 8.04
N GLU A 205 12.73 -14.83 6.87
CA GLU A 205 13.19 -15.71 5.81
C GLU A 205 14.46 -16.46 6.15
N ARG A 206 15.47 -15.79 6.71
CA ARG A 206 16.72 -16.46 7.13
C ARG A 206 16.39 -17.58 8.12
N ARG A 207 15.45 -17.36 9.04
CA ARG A 207 14.99 -18.36 10.00
C ARG A 207 14.23 -19.49 9.32
N TRP A 208 13.33 -19.19 8.37
CA TRP A 208 12.54 -20.17 7.64
C TRP A 208 13.37 -21.01 6.66
N GLN A 209 14.35 -20.40 5.96
CA GLN A 209 15.31 -21.13 5.12
C GLN A 209 16.18 -22.08 5.96
N ARG A 210 16.64 -21.63 7.14
CA ARG A 210 17.35 -22.51 8.09
C ARG A 210 16.47 -23.69 8.50
N TRP A 211 15.22 -23.42 8.81
CA TRP A 211 14.26 -24.44 9.25
C TRP A 211 13.88 -25.41 8.12
N ARG A 212 13.68 -24.93 6.89
CA ARG A 212 13.50 -25.79 5.71
C ARG A 212 14.72 -26.66 5.42
N ARG A 213 15.92 -26.12 5.54
CA ARG A 213 17.18 -26.92 5.39
C ARG A 213 17.26 -28.02 6.45
N ILE A 214 16.91 -27.72 7.70
CA ILE A 214 16.89 -28.71 8.79
C ILE A 214 15.85 -29.79 8.52
N ARG A 215 14.61 -29.41 8.15
CA ARG A 215 13.56 -30.39 7.82
C ARG A 215 13.90 -31.25 6.60
N ARG A 216 14.44 -30.66 5.54
CA ARG A 216 14.90 -31.44 4.36
C ARG A 216 16.01 -32.42 4.74
N ARG A 217 16.99 -32.00 5.54
CA ARG A 217 18.03 -32.91 6.04
C ARG A 217 17.47 -34.02 6.94
N ALA A 218 16.51 -33.71 7.77
CA ALA A 218 15.84 -34.70 8.60
C ALA A 218 15.01 -35.68 7.77
N ALA A 219 14.30 -35.21 6.74
CA ALA A 219 13.53 -36.06 5.82
C ALA A 219 14.45 -36.98 4.99
N LEU A 220 15.57 -36.47 4.47
CA LEU A 220 16.56 -37.29 3.76
C LEU A 220 17.18 -38.34 4.66
N ARG A 221 17.53 -38.00 5.92
CA ARG A 221 18.03 -39.00 6.88
C ARG A 221 17.01 -40.08 7.22
N ARG A 222 15.70 -39.72 7.32
CA ARG A 222 14.65 -40.72 7.53
C ARG A 222 14.50 -41.63 6.31
N ALA A 223 14.58 -41.09 5.10
CA ALA A 223 14.54 -41.87 3.87
C ALA A 223 15.74 -42.84 3.77
N GLU A 224 16.98 -42.38 4.09
CA GLU A 224 18.17 -43.21 4.14
C GLU A 224 18.09 -44.34 5.19
N ILE A 225 17.49 -44.04 6.36
CA ILE A 225 17.28 -45.05 7.42
C ILE A 225 16.28 -46.09 6.96
N ASN A 226 15.13 -45.68 6.39
CA ASN A 226 14.11 -46.60 5.89
C ASN A 226 14.63 -47.46 4.73
N GLU A 227 15.47 -46.89 3.83
CA GLU A 227 16.08 -47.63 2.75
C GLU A 227 17.13 -48.65 3.26
N ALA A 228 17.91 -48.28 4.28
CA ALA A 228 18.85 -49.18 4.93
C ALA A 228 18.13 -50.30 5.69
N GLU A 229 17.04 -50.00 6.37
CA GLU A 229 16.16 -51.01 7.03
C GLU A 229 15.52 -51.94 6.01
N SER A 230 15.03 -51.42 4.89
CA SER A 230 14.46 -52.25 3.82
C SER A 230 15.49 -53.15 3.18
N ARG A 231 16.72 -52.66 2.91
CA ARG A 231 17.84 -53.48 2.39
C ARG A 231 18.28 -54.56 3.40
N SER A 232 18.31 -54.25 4.67
CA SER A 232 18.63 -55.21 5.74
C SER A 232 17.56 -56.31 5.87
N PHE A 233 16.28 -55.93 5.74
CA PHE A 233 15.17 -56.84 5.75
C PHE A 233 15.18 -57.81 4.54
N ILE A 234 15.38 -57.25 3.35
CA ILE A 234 15.45 -58.03 2.10
C ILE A 234 16.70 -58.93 2.11
N GLY A 235 17.86 -58.42 2.60
CA GLY A 235 19.08 -59.21 2.74
C GLY A 235 18.91 -60.37 3.74
N GLY A 236 18.21 -60.15 4.83
CA GLY A 236 17.88 -61.19 5.80
C GLY A 236 16.92 -62.28 5.26
N TYR A 237 15.94 -61.85 4.43
CA TYR A 237 15.03 -62.80 3.77
C TYR A 237 15.74 -63.66 2.71
N LEU A 238 16.61 -63.05 1.88
CA LEU A 238 17.38 -63.74 0.84
C LEU A 238 18.39 -64.72 1.45
N THR A 239 19.04 -64.33 2.55
CA THR A 239 20.02 -65.24 3.25
C THR A 239 19.28 -66.42 3.89
N ARG A 240 18.09 -66.22 4.43
CA ARG A 240 17.25 -67.31 4.96
C ARG A 240 16.71 -68.22 3.85
N ALA A 241 16.20 -67.64 2.75
CA ALA A 241 15.71 -68.43 1.64
C ALA A 241 16.80 -69.29 0.97
N VAL A 242 18.02 -68.73 0.86
CA VAL A 242 19.18 -69.49 0.32
C VAL A 242 19.68 -70.56 1.34
N ALA A 243 19.61 -70.31 2.61
CA ALA A 243 19.94 -71.28 3.64
C ALA A 243 18.90 -72.45 3.70
N ASP A 244 17.60 -72.11 3.61
CA ASP A 244 16.53 -73.11 3.57
C ASP A 244 16.58 -73.96 2.31
N GLU A 245 17.01 -73.40 1.17
CA GLU A 245 17.21 -74.14 -0.09
C GLU A 245 18.39 -75.12 0.00
N HIS A 246 19.51 -74.70 0.65
CA HIS A 246 20.69 -75.52 0.87
C HIS A 246 20.41 -76.67 1.85
N VAL A 247 19.60 -76.43 2.89
CA VAL A 247 19.21 -77.45 3.86
C VAL A 247 18.27 -78.50 3.22
N ARG A 248 17.34 -78.04 2.36
CA ARG A 248 16.47 -78.95 1.57
C ARG A 248 17.28 -79.81 0.62
N GLN A 249 18.32 -79.28 -0.02
CA GLN A 249 19.19 -80.05 -0.97
C GLN A 249 20.11 -81.01 -0.24
N ALA A 250 20.44 -80.78 1.05
CA ALA A 250 21.31 -81.61 1.86
C ALA A 250 20.58 -82.75 2.60
N GLY A 251 19.25 -82.87 2.47
CA GLY A 251 18.47 -83.99 3.08
C GLY A 251 18.38 -84.01 4.59
N GLY A 252 18.60 -82.88 5.26
CA GLY A 252 18.59 -82.77 6.74
C GLY A 252 17.21 -82.37 7.27
N GLU A 253 16.64 -83.15 8.17
CA GLU A 253 15.47 -82.77 8.99
C GLU A 253 15.86 -81.68 9.99
N PHE A 254 15.06 -80.62 10.05
CA PHE A 254 15.25 -79.49 10.94
C PHE A 254 14.66 -79.84 12.29
N THR A 255 15.43 -79.95 13.37
CA THR A 255 14.94 -79.90 14.71
C THR A 255 14.85 -78.43 15.15
N GLU A 256 13.63 -78.04 15.43
CA GLU A 256 13.19 -76.69 15.85
C GLU A 256 13.63 -76.45 17.30
N ASP A 257 14.75 -75.76 17.48
CA ASP A 257 15.09 -75.05 18.71
C ASP A 257 15.17 -73.54 18.39
N VAL A 258 14.00 -72.92 18.30
CA VAL A 258 13.89 -71.47 18.08
C VAL A 258 13.94 -70.74 19.40
N ASP A 259 15.08 -70.11 19.70
CA ASP A 259 15.19 -69.15 20.77
C ASP A 259 14.35 -67.89 20.41
N GLU A 260 13.11 -67.83 20.88
CA GLU A 260 12.16 -66.75 20.73
C GLU A 260 12.54 -65.51 21.52
N ARG A 261 13.66 -64.84 21.16
CA ARG A 261 13.94 -63.51 21.66
C ARG A 261 13.83 -62.45 20.56
N PRO A 262 12.95 -61.42 20.73
CA PRO A 262 12.79 -60.38 19.72
C PRO A 262 14.06 -59.56 19.55
N PRO A 263 14.40 -59.07 18.33
CA PRO A 263 15.67 -58.37 17.99
C PRO A 263 15.84 -56.97 18.58
N ALA A 264 15.07 -56.60 19.61
CA ALA A 264 15.07 -55.24 20.18
C ALA A 264 16.17 -55.00 21.25
N GLU A 265 16.90 -56.02 21.73
CA GLU A 265 17.84 -55.85 22.86
C GLU A 265 19.36 -55.86 22.50
N ARG A 266 19.70 -55.76 21.22
CA ARG A 266 21.12 -55.57 20.86
C ARG A 266 21.38 -54.15 20.43
N THR A 267 21.84 -53.28 21.34
CA THR A 267 22.88 -52.26 21.21
C THR A 267 22.59 -50.88 21.81
N PRO A 268 22.87 -50.62 23.08
CA PRO A 268 23.16 -49.24 23.51
C PRO A 268 24.60 -48.81 23.30
N ALA A 269 25.58 -49.72 23.36
CA ALA A 269 27.00 -49.33 23.43
C ALA A 269 27.62 -48.79 22.12
N ARG A 270 27.19 -49.21 20.92
CA ARG A 270 27.71 -48.68 19.67
C ARG A 270 27.13 -47.30 19.28
N ARG A 271 25.96 -46.95 19.74
CA ARG A 271 25.36 -45.61 19.48
C ARG A 271 26.07 -44.49 20.26
N VAL A 272 26.50 -44.75 21.49
CA VAL A 272 27.19 -43.77 22.34
C VAL A 272 28.56 -43.37 21.76
N LYS A 273 29.38 -44.33 21.33
CA LYS A 273 30.71 -44.06 20.74
C LYS A 273 30.62 -43.28 19.42
N ARG A 274 29.55 -43.44 18.62
CA ARG A 274 29.38 -42.69 17.37
C ARG A 274 28.89 -41.24 17.59
N ALA A 275 28.10 -41.00 18.62
CA ALA A 275 27.67 -39.67 19.03
C ALA A 275 28.80 -38.84 19.64
N GLU A 276 29.71 -39.43 20.35
CA GLU A 276 30.92 -38.78 20.88
C GLU A 276 31.88 -38.34 19.79
N LYS A 277 32.12 -39.20 18.78
CA LYS A 277 33.00 -38.88 17.63
C LYS A 277 32.43 -37.74 16.77
N VAL A 278 31.11 -37.57 16.70
CA VAL A 278 30.47 -36.46 16.01
C VAL A 278 30.58 -35.15 16.82
N ARG A 279 30.44 -35.22 18.14
CA ARG A 279 30.64 -34.06 19.03
C ARG A 279 32.04 -33.52 18.99
N GLU A 280 33.04 -34.38 18.89
CA GLU A 280 34.45 -34.01 18.80
C GLU A 280 34.79 -33.33 17.45
N ARG A 281 34.27 -33.82 16.33
CA ARG A 281 34.40 -33.17 15.01
C ARG A 281 33.76 -31.77 14.95
N VAL A 282 32.64 -31.56 15.65
CA VAL A 282 32.00 -30.26 15.74
C VAL A 282 32.79 -29.26 16.59
N ARG A 283 33.48 -29.75 17.65
CA ARG A 283 34.38 -28.91 18.46
C ARG A 283 35.62 -28.48 17.69
N VAL A 284 36.22 -29.35 16.91
CA VAL A 284 37.38 -29.06 16.07
C VAL A 284 37.02 -28.06 14.96
N TRP A 285 35.84 -28.23 14.35
CA TRP A 285 35.34 -27.28 13.32
C TRP A 285 35.06 -25.88 13.88
N ARG A 286 34.51 -25.79 15.12
CA ARG A 286 34.30 -24.49 15.79
C ARG A 286 35.62 -23.80 16.19
N ARG A 287 36.68 -24.54 16.51
CA ARG A 287 38.00 -23.95 16.78
C ARG A 287 38.68 -23.45 15.51
N ALA A 288 38.58 -24.17 14.42
CA ALA A 288 39.13 -23.74 13.12
C ALA A 288 38.45 -22.45 12.59
N ARG A 289 37.16 -22.28 12.87
CA ARG A 289 36.41 -21.09 12.42
C ARG A 289 36.67 -19.83 13.26
N ARG A 290 37.20 -19.98 14.49
CA ARG A 290 37.65 -18.84 15.32
C ARG A 290 39.06 -18.39 14.98
N ALA A 291 39.86 -19.26 14.41
CA ALA A 291 41.23 -18.94 14.00
C ALA A 291 41.33 -18.27 12.61
N SER A 292 40.25 -18.27 11.81
CA SER A 292 40.18 -17.63 10.49
C SER A 292 39.42 -16.29 10.47
N GLY A 293 39.15 -15.71 11.63
CA GLY A 293 38.34 -14.49 11.75
C GLY A 293 39.09 -13.24 12.23
N GLU A 294 40.43 -13.30 12.26
CA GLU A 294 41.28 -12.14 12.58
C GLU A 294 42.27 -11.89 11.45
N ALA A 295 41.81 -11.22 10.40
CA ALA A 295 42.65 -10.43 9.47
C ALA A 295 41.72 -9.81 8.43
N ASP A 296 41.26 -8.61 8.66
CA ASP A 296 41.22 -7.52 7.69
C ASP A 296 40.52 -6.28 8.33
N GLU A 297 41.32 -5.45 8.93
CA GLU A 297 41.05 -4.03 9.14
C GLU A 297 42.32 -3.31 8.69
N SER A 298 42.28 -2.69 7.54
CA SER A 298 43.25 -1.68 7.12
C SER A 298 42.51 -0.49 6.54
N ASP A 299 42.53 0.57 7.32
CA ASP A 299 42.66 1.99 7.00
C ASP A 299 42.45 2.41 5.53
N GLU A 300 41.41 3.23 5.32
CA GLU A 300 41.43 4.24 4.26
C GLU A 300 41.04 5.61 4.82
N GLU A 301 42.03 6.47 4.89
CA GLU A 301 41.95 7.90 5.20
C GLU A 301 41.19 8.64 4.10
N SER A 302 40.29 9.52 4.53
CA SER A 302 39.67 10.55 3.68
C SER A 302 40.58 11.78 3.62
N PRO A 303 40.85 12.35 2.45
CA PRO A 303 41.49 13.66 2.37
C PRO A 303 40.49 14.80 2.56
N ALA A 304 40.87 15.72 3.42
CA ALA A 304 40.21 17.00 3.63
C ALA A 304 40.29 17.88 2.37
N VAL A 305 39.17 18.47 1.99
CA VAL A 305 39.12 19.51 0.97
C VAL A 305 39.05 20.86 1.68
N GLU A 306 40.13 21.63 1.56
CA GLU A 306 40.20 23.05 1.90
C GLU A 306 39.32 23.85 0.92
N SER A 307 38.47 24.68 1.46
CA SER A 307 37.67 25.66 0.73
C SER A 307 38.34 27.03 0.84
N ASP A 308 38.96 27.49 -0.22
CA ASP A 308 39.42 28.87 -0.36
C ASP A 308 38.23 29.77 -0.72
N GLU A 309 37.92 30.68 0.20
CA GLU A 309 37.02 31.82 -0.04
C GLU A 309 37.80 32.97 -0.67
N GLU A 310 37.61 33.22 -1.95
CA GLU A 310 37.96 34.50 -2.55
C GLU A 310 36.70 35.34 -2.80
N SER A 311 36.57 36.44 -2.04
CA SER A 311 35.57 37.47 -2.29
C SER A 311 36.10 38.48 -3.34
N PRO A 312 35.33 38.77 -4.39
CA PRO A 312 35.68 39.89 -5.26
C PRO A 312 35.13 41.21 -4.70
N ALA A 313 36.00 42.18 -4.61
CA ALA A 313 35.73 43.54 -4.26
C ALA A 313 34.73 44.22 -5.22
N VAL A 314 33.71 44.84 -4.66
CA VAL A 314 32.74 45.63 -5.40
C VAL A 314 33.26 47.06 -5.56
N GLU A 315 33.61 47.45 -6.76
CA GLU A 315 33.86 48.84 -7.13
C GLU A 315 32.56 49.65 -7.07
N SER A 316 32.62 50.75 -6.35
CA SER A 316 31.54 51.71 -6.15
C SER A 316 31.49 52.69 -7.35
N GLU A 317 30.58 52.47 -8.27
CA GLU A 317 30.21 53.46 -9.31
C GLU A 317 29.07 54.36 -8.77
N LYS A 318 29.41 55.59 -8.48
CA LYS A 318 28.46 56.67 -8.19
C LYS A 318 27.79 57.15 -9.49
N GLY A 319 26.58 56.67 -9.78
CA GLY A 319 25.75 57.12 -10.90
C GLY A 319 24.30 57.29 -10.48
N ASN A 320 23.87 58.53 -10.42
CA ASN A 320 22.53 59.11 -10.53
C ASN A 320 21.31 58.20 -10.31
N GLY A 321 21.04 57.73 -9.04
CA GLY A 321 20.15 56.62 -8.76
C GLY A 321 18.77 56.95 -8.16
N LYS A 322 18.32 58.20 -8.06
CA LYS A 322 17.04 58.48 -7.39
C LYS A 322 15.78 58.11 -8.20
N GLY A 323 15.85 58.14 -9.52
CA GLY A 323 14.72 57.73 -10.40
C GLY A 323 14.63 56.24 -10.63
N THR A 324 15.77 55.54 -10.61
CA THR A 324 15.84 54.07 -10.85
C THR A 324 15.44 53.29 -9.59
N LEU A 325 15.81 53.76 -8.39
CA LEU A 325 15.42 53.15 -7.11
C LEU A 325 13.91 53.17 -6.89
N LEU A 326 13.23 54.31 -7.17
CA LEU A 326 11.76 54.37 -7.05
C LEU A 326 11.06 53.42 -8.06
N ARG A 327 11.56 53.32 -9.28
CA ARG A 327 11.01 52.35 -10.27
C ARG A 327 11.29 50.91 -9.88
N SER A 328 12.46 50.59 -9.36
CA SER A 328 12.81 49.26 -8.87
C SER A 328 11.98 48.85 -7.65
N VAL A 329 11.76 49.77 -6.70
CA VAL A 329 10.91 49.54 -5.54
C VAL A 329 9.45 49.36 -5.94
N ALA A 330 8.94 50.15 -6.88
CA ALA A 330 7.58 49.99 -7.40
C ALA A 330 7.39 48.67 -8.16
N VAL A 331 8.38 48.25 -8.96
CA VAL A 331 8.36 46.95 -9.68
C VAL A 331 8.50 45.80 -8.66
N LEU A 332 9.36 45.90 -7.65
CA LEU A 332 9.48 44.93 -6.58
C LEU A 332 8.18 44.83 -5.76
N GLY A 333 7.58 45.97 -5.42
CA GLY A 333 6.30 46.03 -4.68
C GLY A 333 5.14 45.43 -5.48
N ALA A 334 5.11 45.60 -6.80
CA ALA A 334 4.11 44.99 -7.68
C ALA A 334 4.37 43.47 -7.91
N ALA A 335 5.65 43.07 -7.91
CA ALA A 335 6.02 41.65 -8.07
C ALA A 335 5.82 40.83 -6.79
N MET A 336 5.91 41.42 -5.61
CA MET A 336 5.82 40.75 -4.32
C MET A 336 4.51 39.91 -4.13
N PRO A 337 3.30 40.43 -4.42
CA PRO A 337 2.07 39.62 -4.29
C PRO A 337 1.99 38.48 -5.31
N ILE A 338 2.60 38.64 -6.49
CA ILE A 338 2.65 37.59 -7.51
C ILE A 338 3.61 36.48 -7.06
N LEU A 339 4.79 36.84 -6.57
CA LEU A 339 5.79 35.90 -6.02
C LEU A 339 5.27 35.17 -4.80
N ALA A 340 4.60 35.87 -3.87
CA ALA A 340 3.97 35.25 -2.70
C ALA A 340 2.88 34.25 -3.10
N LYS A 341 2.04 34.59 -4.09
CA LYS A 341 1.01 33.70 -4.61
C LYS A 341 1.61 32.48 -5.32
N LEU A 342 2.68 32.67 -6.07
CA LEU A 342 3.42 31.57 -6.71
C LEU A 342 4.06 30.66 -5.66
N GLY A 343 4.70 31.21 -4.61
CA GLY A 343 5.25 30.47 -3.49
C GLY A 343 4.19 29.61 -2.79
N LEU A 344 3.02 30.18 -2.52
CA LEU A 344 1.89 29.45 -1.92
C LEU A 344 1.41 28.30 -2.81
N LEU A 345 1.29 28.53 -4.15
CA LEU A 345 0.89 27.47 -5.09
C LEU A 345 1.93 26.36 -5.19
N LEU A 346 3.23 26.70 -5.15
CA LEU A 346 4.31 25.69 -5.10
C LEU A 346 4.29 24.88 -3.80
N THR A 347 4.00 25.50 -2.68
CA THR A 347 3.82 24.81 -1.38
C THR A 347 2.64 23.86 -1.45
N ILE A 348 1.48 24.30 -1.95
CA ILE A 348 0.32 23.43 -2.20
C ILE A 348 0.70 22.26 -3.09
N ALA A 349 1.38 22.53 -4.20
CA ALA A 349 1.82 21.50 -5.14
C ALA A 349 2.72 20.47 -4.47
N SER A 350 3.74 20.91 -3.72
CA SER A 350 4.70 20.02 -3.06
C SER A 350 4.05 19.12 -2.00
N ILE A 351 3.14 19.67 -1.19
CA ILE A 351 2.42 18.94 -0.14
C ILE A 351 1.53 17.87 -0.77
N PHE A 352 0.65 18.25 -1.71
CA PHE A 352 -0.27 17.28 -2.31
C PHE A 352 0.43 16.27 -3.23
N LEU A 353 1.58 16.62 -3.84
CA LEU A 353 2.43 15.69 -4.57
C LEU A 353 3.01 14.62 -3.62
N ARG A 354 3.56 15.03 -2.47
CA ARG A 354 4.07 14.12 -1.43
C ARG A 354 2.97 13.21 -0.90
N ILE A 355 1.81 13.77 -0.56
CA ILE A 355 0.66 13.00 -0.06
C ILE A 355 0.22 11.98 -1.13
N GLY A 356 0.09 12.40 -2.39
CA GLY A 356 -0.27 11.50 -3.49
C GLY A 356 0.74 10.37 -3.71
N ALA A 357 2.03 10.63 -3.51
CA ALA A 357 3.10 9.64 -3.65
C ALA A 357 3.17 8.63 -2.50
N VAL A 358 2.69 9.01 -1.31
CA VAL A 358 2.77 8.17 -0.09
C VAL A 358 1.44 7.50 0.24
N THR A 359 0.33 7.89 -0.38
CA THR A 359 -1.01 7.33 -0.14
C THR A 359 -1.11 5.92 -0.71
N PHE A 360 -1.09 4.89 0.13
CA PHE A 360 -1.32 3.49 -0.25
C PHE A 360 -2.70 3.01 0.24
N GLY A 361 -3.26 1.96 -0.38
CA GLY A 361 -4.37 1.20 0.22
C GLY A 361 -5.77 1.81 0.11
N GLY A 362 -6.06 2.60 -0.92
CA GLY A 362 -7.46 2.93 -1.26
C GLY A 362 -7.95 4.32 -0.88
N GLY A 363 -7.05 5.26 -0.59
CA GLY A 363 -7.39 6.68 -0.43
C GLY A 363 -7.65 7.13 1.00
N PHE A 364 -8.04 6.27 1.92
CA PHE A 364 -8.27 6.66 3.32
C PHE A 364 -6.98 7.00 4.08
N VAL A 365 -5.84 6.46 3.65
CA VAL A 365 -4.51 6.77 4.20
C VAL A 365 -4.15 8.25 4.07
N MET A 366 -4.73 8.94 3.10
CA MET A 366 -4.51 10.38 2.94
C MET A 366 -5.10 11.21 4.09
N VAL A 367 -6.09 10.68 4.83
CA VAL A 367 -6.78 11.44 5.89
C VAL A 367 -5.79 11.94 6.93
N PRO A 368 -5.02 11.07 7.63
CA PRO A 368 -4.03 11.55 8.59
C PRO A 368 -2.88 12.35 7.94
N LEU A 369 -2.53 12.04 6.67
CA LEU A 369 -1.49 12.78 5.95
C LEU A 369 -1.90 14.23 5.65
N ILE A 370 -3.12 14.42 5.14
CA ILE A 370 -3.64 15.76 4.84
C ILE A 370 -3.84 16.53 6.15
N GLU A 371 -4.41 15.91 7.18
CA GLU A 371 -4.63 16.55 8.48
C GLU A 371 -3.31 17.05 9.09
N ALA A 372 -2.28 16.20 9.11
CA ALA A 372 -0.97 16.56 9.64
C ALA A 372 -0.33 17.73 8.89
N GLU A 373 -0.40 17.77 7.57
CA GLU A 373 0.23 18.82 6.77
C GLU A 373 -0.61 20.10 6.75
N VAL A 374 -1.93 19.98 6.53
CA VAL A 374 -2.79 21.13 6.22
C VAL A 374 -3.32 21.80 7.49
N VAL A 375 -3.60 21.02 8.54
CA VAL A 375 -4.13 21.52 9.81
C VAL A 375 -2.98 21.78 10.79
N ASN A 376 -2.17 20.74 11.08
CA ASN A 376 -1.20 20.84 12.16
C ASN A 376 0.06 21.63 11.75
N ALA A 377 0.65 21.36 10.59
CA ALA A 377 1.90 21.98 10.17
C ALA A 377 1.72 23.38 9.59
N HIS A 378 0.66 23.61 8.81
CA HIS A 378 0.46 24.89 8.10
C HIS A 378 -0.70 25.73 8.64
N GLY A 379 -1.61 25.15 9.42
CA GLY A 379 -2.78 25.88 9.95
C GLY A 379 -3.71 26.47 8.88
N TRP A 380 -3.71 25.91 7.67
CA TRP A 380 -4.49 26.45 6.56
C TRP A 380 -5.99 26.35 6.76
N ILE A 381 -6.43 25.27 7.42
CA ILE A 381 -7.82 25.05 7.82
C ILE A 381 -7.86 24.48 9.24
N THR A 382 -8.99 24.62 9.92
CA THR A 382 -9.20 24.01 11.23
C THR A 382 -9.48 22.53 11.14
N HIS A 383 -9.31 21.77 12.25
CA HIS A 383 -9.71 20.36 12.34
C HIS A 383 -11.18 20.14 11.93
N ARG A 384 -12.08 21.05 12.35
CA ARG A 384 -13.48 21.01 12.00
C ARG A 384 -13.68 21.16 10.49
N GLU A 385 -13.07 22.16 9.87
CA GLU A 385 -13.14 22.38 8.41
C GLU A 385 -12.56 21.19 7.63
N PHE A 386 -11.53 20.57 8.17
CA PHE A 386 -10.96 19.36 7.56
C PHE A 386 -11.95 18.19 7.55
N VAL A 387 -12.63 17.93 8.68
CA VAL A 387 -13.65 16.87 8.77
C VAL A 387 -14.82 17.15 7.83
N GLU A 388 -15.27 18.40 7.75
CA GLU A 388 -16.33 18.86 6.85
C GLU A 388 -15.91 18.72 5.36
N ALA A 389 -14.66 19.09 5.02
CA ALA A 389 -14.10 18.90 3.67
C ALA A 389 -14.04 17.42 3.29
N PHE A 390 -13.66 16.56 4.22
CA PHE A 390 -13.63 15.13 4.00
C PHE A 390 -15.03 14.55 3.83
N ALA A 391 -16.01 15.04 4.62
CA ALA A 391 -17.42 14.68 4.47
C ALA A 391 -17.94 15.01 3.08
N LEU A 392 -17.70 16.22 2.60
CA LEU A 392 -18.09 16.66 1.26
C LEU A 392 -17.41 15.81 0.17
N GLY A 393 -16.15 15.45 0.36
CA GLY A 393 -15.43 14.53 -0.52
C GLY A 393 -16.03 13.13 -0.58
N GLN A 394 -16.63 12.63 0.50
CA GLN A 394 -17.31 11.31 0.52
C GLN A 394 -18.70 11.35 -0.16
N ILE A 395 -19.39 12.49 -0.11
CA ILE A 395 -20.67 12.70 -0.79
C ILE A 395 -20.46 12.93 -2.29
N THR A 396 -19.31 13.45 -2.69
CA THR A 396 -18.98 13.70 -4.09
C THR A 396 -18.72 12.38 -4.84
N PRO A 397 -19.25 12.19 -6.07
CA PRO A 397 -18.90 11.03 -6.88
C PRO A 397 -17.41 11.06 -7.27
N GLY A 398 -16.78 9.89 -7.39
CA GLY A 398 -15.39 9.78 -7.82
C GLY A 398 -14.39 9.40 -6.71
N PRO A 399 -13.09 9.65 -6.92
CA PRO A 399 -12.06 9.30 -5.96
C PRO A 399 -12.07 10.24 -4.74
N VAL A 400 -11.95 9.70 -3.53
CA VAL A 400 -11.93 10.47 -2.27
C VAL A 400 -10.80 11.52 -2.21
N LEU A 401 -9.72 11.31 -2.96
CA LEU A 401 -8.59 12.24 -3.06
C LEU A 401 -8.99 13.65 -3.53
N VAL A 402 -10.18 13.82 -4.11
CA VAL A 402 -10.71 15.14 -4.50
C VAL A 402 -10.98 16.08 -3.31
N THR A 403 -10.91 15.59 -2.06
CA THR A 403 -10.87 16.45 -0.86
C THR A 403 -9.74 17.47 -0.94
N ALA A 404 -8.61 17.14 -1.59
CA ALA A 404 -7.53 18.05 -1.88
C ALA A 404 -7.97 19.28 -2.71
N THR A 405 -8.93 19.11 -3.62
CA THR A 405 -9.51 20.20 -4.41
C THR A 405 -10.20 21.24 -3.53
N PHE A 406 -11.00 20.78 -2.57
CA PHE A 406 -11.67 21.65 -1.61
C PHE A 406 -10.65 22.45 -0.78
N ILE A 407 -9.65 21.76 -0.25
CA ILE A 407 -8.61 22.38 0.57
C ILE A 407 -7.82 23.40 -0.25
N GLY A 408 -7.39 23.02 -1.45
CA GLY A 408 -6.70 23.94 -2.35
C GLY A 408 -7.52 25.17 -2.69
N TYR A 409 -8.86 25.02 -2.87
CA TYR A 409 -9.77 26.14 -3.06
C TYR A 409 -9.82 27.06 -1.84
N ARG A 410 -9.89 26.49 -0.65
CA ARG A 410 -9.92 27.26 0.63
C ARG A 410 -8.66 28.09 0.83
N VAL A 411 -7.52 27.58 0.40
CA VAL A 411 -6.18 28.20 0.61
C VAL A 411 -5.87 29.25 -0.46
N ALA A 412 -6.09 28.94 -1.75
CA ALA A 412 -5.66 29.78 -2.86
C ALA A 412 -6.70 29.93 -3.98
N GLY A 413 -7.99 29.72 -3.69
CA GLY A 413 -9.08 29.84 -4.64
C GLY A 413 -9.02 28.79 -5.76
N THR A 414 -9.57 29.12 -6.93
CA THR A 414 -9.67 28.20 -8.07
C THR A 414 -8.32 27.65 -8.54
N LEU A 415 -7.28 28.50 -8.54
CA LEU A 415 -5.92 28.07 -8.90
C LEU A 415 -5.37 27.06 -7.87
N GLY A 416 -5.59 27.30 -6.58
CA GLY A 416 -5.23 26.36 -5.53
C GLY A 416 -5.94 25.02 -5.68
N ALA A 417 -7.23 25.03 -6.02
CA ALA A 417 -7.99 23.82 -6.30
C ALA A 417 -7.41 22.99 -7.46
N LEU A 418 -7.08 23.65 -8.57
CA LEU A 418 -6.48 23.01 -9.74
C LEU A 418 -5.11 22.42 -9.41
N VAL A 419 -4.24 23.21 -8.77
CA VAL A 419 -2.89 22.78 -8.40
C VAL A 419 -2.94 21.61 -7.44
N ALA A 420 -3.75 21.68 -6.37
CA ALA A 420 -3.89 20.59 -5.40
C ALA A 420 -4.40 19.30 -6.07
N THR A 421 -5.41 19.42 -6.97
CA THR A 421 -5.97 18.27 -7.69
C THR A 421 -4.93 17.62 -8.60
N VAL A 422 -4.26 18.42 -9.44
CA VAL A 422 -3.23 17.89 -10.35
C VAL A 422 -2.12 17.23 -9.55
N SER A 423 -1.63 17.88 -8.51
CA SER A 423 -0.50 17.40 -7.71
C SER A 423 -0.81 16.09 -6.98
N ILE A 424 -1.99 15.92 -6.39
CA ILE A 424 -2.32 14.69 -5.67
C ILE A 424 -2.54 13.48 -6.58
N PHE A 425 -3.00 13.71 -7.82
CA PHE A 425 -3.21 12.63 -8.80
C PHE A 425 -2.01 12.37 -9.70
N LEU A 426 -1.05 13.30 -9.83
CA LEU A 426 0.14 13.17 -10.67
C LEU A 426 1.00 11.94 -10.33
N PRO A 427 1.31 11.64 -9.05
CA PRO A 427 2.03 10.41 -8.69
C PRO A 427 1.31 9.14 -9.15
N SER A 428 -0.02 9.07 -8.99
CA SER A 428 -0.83 7.96 -9.49
C SER A 428 -0.64 7.75 -10.99
N LEU A 429 -0.68 8.83 -11.78
CA LEU A 429 -0.51 8.79 -13.22
C LEU A 429 0.88 8.31 -13.62
N VAL A 430 1.92 8.98 -13.09
CA VAL A 430 3.31 8.70 -13.42
C VAL A 430 3.70 7.27 -13.04
N LEU A 431 3.40 6.88 -11.80
CA LEU A 431 3.73 5.53 -11.32
C LEU A 431 2.97 4.44 -12.08
N THR A 432 1.72 4.69 -12.48
CA THR A 432 0.96 3.74 -13.31
C THR A 432 1.57 3.62 -14.71
N ILE A 433 2.03 4.71 -15.32
CA ILE A 433 2.70 4.67 -16.63
C ILE A 433 4.03 3.90 -16.54
N VAL A 434 4.86 4.22 -15.54
CA VAL A 434 6.16 3.58 -15.33
C VAL A 434 6.01 2.10 -14.97
N ALA A 435 5.18 1.79 -13.98
CA ALA A 435 4.97 0.42 -13.52
C ALA A 435 4.17 -0.42 -14.53
N GLY A 436 3.26 0.19 -15.29
CA GLY A 436 2.49 -0.50 -16.33
C GLY A 436 3.36 -1.03 -17.46
N SER A 437 4.48 -0.37 -17.76
CA SER A 437 5.49 -0.85 -18.72
C SER A 437 6.37 -1.97 -18.15
N SER A 438 6.59 -2.00 -16.84
CA SER A 438 7.51 -2.92 -16.14
C SER A 438 6.82 -3.74 -15.03
N LEU A 439 5.54 -4.02 -15.18
CA LEU A 439 4.67 -4.69 -14.20
C LEU A 439 5.30 -5.92 -13.53
N ARG A 440 5.97 -6.78 -14.29
CA ARG A 440 6.58 -8.01 -13.77
C ARG A 440 7.75 -7.71 -12.83
N ARG A 441 8.58 -6.71 -13.14
CA ARG A 441 9.74 -6.33 -12.30
C ARG A 441 9.31 -5.72 -10.98
N PHE A 442 8.32 -4.81 -11.01
CA PHE A 442 7.82 -4.14 -9.81
C PHE A 442 7.17 -5.14 -8.83
N ARG A 443 6.33 -6.05 -9.34
CA ARG A 443 5.68 -7.10 -8.53
C ARG A 443 6.65 -8.17 -8.03
N ALA A 444 7.73 -8.42 -8.77
CA ALA A 444 8.75 -9.40 -8.38
C ALA A 444 9.73 -8.84 -7.34
N ASN A 445 9.80 -7.52 -7.16
CA ASN A 445 10.73 -6.92 -6.21
C ASN A 445 10.26 -7.19 -4.77
N ARG A 446 11.01 -8.05 -4.11
CA ARG A 446 10.73 -8.52 -2.77
C ARG A 446 10.85 -7.42 -1.71
N GLN A 447 11.80 -6.50 -1.87
CA GLN A 447 12.02 -5.40 -0.92
C GLN A 447 10.83 -4.45 -0.92
N VAL A 448 10.29 -4.11 -2.11
CA VAL A 448 9.08 -3.30 -2.24
C VAL A 448 7.89 -3.96 -1.54
N GLN A 449 7.70 -5.27 -1.73
CA GLN A 449 6.61 -5.99 -1.05
C GLN A 449 6.82 -6.10 0.46
N ALA A 450 8.07 -6.24 0.92
CA ALA A 450 8.38 -6.26 2.34
C ALA A 450 8.13 -4.90 2.99
N PHE A 451 8.50 -3.81 2.32
CA PHE A 451 8.20 -2.44 2.72
C PHE A 451 6.69 -2.22 2.86
N LEU A 452 5.91 -2.56 1.83
CA LEU A 452 4.46 -2.43 1.84
C LEU A 452 3.79 -3.25 2.95
N ARG A 453 4.34 -4.43 3.30
CA ARG A 453 3.86 -5.24 4.42
C ARG A 453 4.08 -4.58 5.79
N GLY A 454 5.09 -3.72 5.92
CA GLY A 454 5.32 -2.89 7.10
C GLY A 454 4.44 -1.64 7.13
N VAL A 455 4.27 -0.98 5.98
CA VAL A 455 3.44 0.23 5.84
C VAL A 455 1.95 -0.06 6.09
N THR A 456 1.43 -1.18 5.59
CA THR A 456 0.00 -1.49 5.72
C THR A 456 -0.52 -1.49 7.16
N PRO A 457 0.12 -2.18 8.14
CA PRO A 457 -0.30 -2.08 9.53
C PRO A 457 -0.14 -0.68 10.12
N ALA A 458 0.91 0.06 9.77
CA ALA A 458 1.08 1.44 10.24
C ALA A 458 -0.11 2.32 9.83
N VAL A 459 -0.57 2.18 8.58
CA VAL A 459 -1.75 2.88 8.08
C VAL A 459 -3.00 2.62 8.94
N VAL A 460 -3.20 1.40 9.43
CA VAL A 460 -4.33 1.10 10.33
C VAL A 460 -4.21 1.90 11.62
N GLY A 461 -3.01 1.96 12.21
CA GLY A 461 -2.74 2.77 13.40
C GLY A 461 -2.98 4.27 13.16
N LEU A 462 -2.49 4.78 12.02
CA LEU A 462 -2.70 6.17 11.61
C LEU A 462 -4.17 6.51 11.40
N LEU A 463 -4.97 5.59 10.82
CA LEU A 463 -6.42 5.78 10.68
C LEU A 463 -7.14 5.80 12.02
N VAL A 464 -6.69 5.01 13.00
CA VAL A 464 -7.22 5.08 14.37
C VAL A 464 -6.90 6.43 14.99
N ALA A 465 -5.67 6.92 14.83
CA ALA A 465 -5.27 8.25 15.30
C ALA A 465 -6.10 9.37 14.65
N ALA A 466 -6.32 9.31 13.34
CA ALA A 466 -7.16 10.26 12.61
C ALA A 466 -8.63 10.18 13.04
N ALA A 467 -9.18 8.98 13.29
CA ALA A 467 -10.52 8.84 13.84
C ALA A 467 -10.64 9.45 15.23
N TRP A 468 -9.61 9.31 16.06
CA TRP A 468 -9.53 9.94 17.38
C TRP A 468 -9.49 11.47 17.28
N SER A 469 -8.61 12.03 16.46
CA SER A 469 -8.49 13.48 16.22
C SER A 469 -9.81 14.05 15.68
N ALA A 470 -10.36 13.45 14.61
CA ALA A 470 -11.64 13.86 14.04
C ALA A 470 -12.79 13.73 15.04
N GLY A 471 -12.77 12.71 15.91
CA GLY A 471 -13.75 12.52 16.97
C GLY A 471 -13.72 13.65 17.99
N ARG A 472 -12.54 14.03 18.45
CA ARG A 472 -12.36 15.17 19.38
C ARG A 472 -12.79 16.50 18.77
N ALA A 473 -12.55 16.69 17.46
CA ALA A 473 -12.86 17.93 16.74
C ALA A 473 -14.32 18.03 16.25
N GLY A 474 -14.98 16.89 16.01
CA GLY A 474 -16.29 16.85 15.37
C GLY A 474 -17.45 16.43 16.27
N ILE A 475 -17.19 15.77 17.41
CA ILE A 475 -18.23 15.24 18.30
C ILE A 475 -18.16 15.97 19.64
N HIS A 476 -18.96 17.01 19.79
CA HIS A 476 -19.05 17.81 21.03
C HIS A 476 -20.30 17.52 21.86
N THR A 477 -21.26 16.75 21.29
CA THR A 477 -22.54 16.46 21.94
C THR A 477 -22.74 14.95 22.07
N TRP A 478 -23.45 14.54 23.12
CA TRP A 478 -23.83 13.13 23.30
C TRP A 478 -24.68 12.60 22.13
N VAL A 479 -25.52 13.47 21.51
CA VAL A 479 -26.30 13.14 20.31
C VAL A 479 -25.38 12.79 19.13
N GLY A 480 -24.32 13.57 18.92
CA GLY A 480 -23.28 13.27 17.91
C GLY A 480 -22.61 11.92 18.15
N LEU A 481 -22.31 11.58 19.40
CA LEU A 481 -21.74 10.29 19.75
C LEU A 481 -22.71 9.13 19.44
N VAL A 482 -23.99 9.26 19.81
CA VAL A 482 -25.00 8.25 19.51
C VAL A 482 -25.16 8.06 17.99
N ILE A 483 -25.19 9.16 17.22
CA ILE A 483 -25.24 9.08 15.75
C ILE A 483 -23.99 8.37 15.21
N ALA A 484 -22.80 8.69 15.70
CA ALA A 484 -21.57 8.02 15.26
C ALA A 484 -21.59 6.52 15.54
N ILE A 485 -22.04 6.10 16.73
CA ILE A 485 -22.18 4.68 17.10
C ILE A 485 -23.22 4.00 16.22
N ALA A 486 -24.39 4.61 16.01
CA ALA A 486 -25.44 4.07 15.16
C ALA A 486 -24.96 3.91 13.70
N VAL A 487 -24.28 4.91 13.15
CA VAL A 487 -23.68 4.86 11.82
C VAL A 487 -22.63 3.75 11.74
N ALA A 488 -21.74 3.62 12.74
CA ALA A 488 -20.75 2.57 12.78
C ALA A 488 -21.39 1.18 12.80
N ALA A 489 -22.42 0.97 13.62
CA ALA A 489 -23.19 -0.28 13.69
C ALA A 489 -23.84 -0.64 12.36
N VAL A 490 -24.53 0.33 11.72
CA VAL A 490 -25.14 0.15 10.39
C VAL A 490 -24.10 -0.20 9.34
N MET A 491 -22.98 0.52 9.32
CA MET A 491 -21.89 0.25 8.37
C MET A 491 -21.23 -1.11 8.59
N LEU A 492 -21.06 -1.56 9.82
CA LEU A 492 -20.50 -2.88 10.13
C LEU A 492 -21.45 -4.00 9.75
N ARG A 493 -22.77 -3.84 9.99
CA ARG A 493 -23.78 -4.88 9.80
C ARG A 493 -24.23 -5.01 8.35
N PHE A 494 -24.53 -3.89 7.67
CA PHE A 494 -25.19 -3.89 6.36
C PHE A 494 -24.28 -3.50 5.21
N ARG A 495 -23.13 -2.89 5.47
CA ARG A 495 -22.17 -2.41 4.45
C ARG A 495 -22.81 -1.47 3.39
N PRO A 496 -23.66 -0.52 3.79
CA PRO A 496 -24.28 0.40 2.85
C PRO A 496 -23.24 1.28 2.14
N ASN A 497 -23.67 1.95 1.08
CA ASN A 497 -22.86 2.96 0.44
C ASN A 497 -22.66 4.15 1.41
N PRO A 498 -21.42 4.60 1.66
CA PRO A 498 -21.11 5.73 2.53
C PRO A 498 -21.94 7.00 2.23
N PHE A 499 -22.23 7.28 0.97
CA PHE A 499 -23.05 8.41 0.54
C PHE A 499 -24.40 8.47 1.26
N PHE A 500 -25.17 7.37 1.22
CA PHE A 500 -26.49 7.33 1.86
C PHE A 500 -26.42 7.40 3.39
N VAL A 501 -25.39 6.81 3.96
CA VAL A 501 -25.18 6.85 5.41
C VAL A 501 -24.89 8.26 5.90
N MET A 502 -24.09 9.01 5.15
CA MET A 502 -23.74 10.39 5.48
C MET A 502 -24.97 11.31 5.34
N LEU A 503 -25.73 11.17 4.25
CA LEU A 503 -26.99 11.92 4.09
C LEU A 503 -28.00 11.57 5.19
N GLY A 504 -28.12 10.28 5.55
CA GLY A 504 -28.99 9.84 6.63
C GLY A 504 -28.59 10.42 7.99
N ALA A 505 -27.30 10.45 8.29
CA ALA A 505 -26.78 11.03 9.54
C ALA A 505 -26.99 12.56 9.61
N ALA A 506 -26.75 13.25 8.50
CA ALA A 506 -27.02 14.69 8.39
C ALA A 506 -28.53 14.99 8.59
N GLY A 507 -29.39 14.26 7.89
CA GLY A 507 -30.85 14.40 8.02
C GLY A 507 -31.35 14.06 9.42
N LEU A 508 -30.86 12.98 10.03
CA LEU A 508 -31.23 12.61 11.40
C LEU A 508 -30.86 13.71 12.41
N ARG A 509 -29.63 14.26 12.31
CA ARG A 509 -29.19 15.34 13.20
C ARG A 509 -30.00 16.63 12.99
N PHE A 510 -30.36 16.92 11.74
CA PHE A 510 -31.21 18.06 11.40
C PHE A 510 -32.60 17.89 12.03
N LEU A 511 -33.22 16.73 11.87
CA LEU A 511 -34.55 16.45 12.46
C LEU A 511 -34.51 16.51 13.98
N VAL A 512 -33.54 15.88 14.62
CA VAL A 512 -33.37 15.96 16.08
C VAL A 512 -33.20 17.41 16.54
N GLY A 513 -32.45 18.22 15.76
CA GLY A 513 -32.26 19.65 16.06
C GLY A 513 -33.52 20.51 15.83
N LEU A 514 -34.48 20.01 15.06
CA LEU A 514 -35.76 20.71 14.85
C LEU A 514 -36.74 20.47 16.00
N PHE A 515 -36.68 19.29 16.63
CA PHE A 515 -37.62 18.89 17.68
C PHE A 515 -37.12 19.16 19.10
N TRP A 516 -35.82 19.38 19.28
CA TRP A 516 -35.23 19.48 20.62
C TRP A 516 -34.47 20.78 20.91
N PHE A 517 -34.41 21.70 19.96
CA PHE A 517 -33.94 23.08 20.16
C PHE A 517 -34.70 24.02 19.24
#